data_8deff729acc20a0d7f149b40cc3dde69
#
_entry.id   8deff729acc20a0d7f149b40cc3dde69
#
_cell.length_a   1.000
_cell.length_b   1.000
_cell.length_c   1.000
_cell.angle_alpha   90.00
_cell.angle_beta   90.00
_cell.angle_gamma   90.00
#
_symmetry.space_group_name_H-M   'P 1'
#
loop_
_entity.id
_entity.type
_entity.pdbx_description
1 polymer ?
#
loop_
_entity_poly.entity_id
_entity_poly.type
_entity_poly.pdbx_seq_one_letter_code
_entity_poly.pdbx_strand_id
1 'polypeptide(L)'
;TVVLGVEQEANDPYIRFSLTSSLMSYVSQNFVQTVLVQKGEAYKSSQVNIKDGKQNTEVAVASEDFVIIERIGNQAEAKLKFSAEHPEFQAPMKKGTEIGTLTYIDPEPIGQGYLENKQPSISMVTGKKVEKAIFFKVWWNDFVRFVNEKL
;
A
#
# COMPACT_ATOMS: atom_id res chain seq x y z
N THR A 1 -5.16 21.59 -11.98
CA THR A 1 -3.86 22.26 -12.05
C THR A 1 -4.05 23.73 -11.69
N VAL A 2 -3.23 24.26 -10.79
CA VAL A 2 -3.24 25.67 -10.42
C VAL A 2 -1.87 26.24 -10.79
N VAL A 3 -1.85 27.32 -11.55
CA VAL A 3 -0.64 28.08 -11.89
C VAL A 3 -0.76 29.44 -11.25
N LEU A 4 0.17 29.74 -10.34
CA LEU A 4 0.22 31.01 -9.59
C LEU A 4 1.46 31.80 -9.99
N GLY A 5 1.43 33.11 -9.78
CA GLY A 5 2.58 34.01 -10.00
C GLY A 5 2.86 34.32 -11.47
N VAL A 6 1.92 34.05 -12.36
CA VAL A 6 2.05 34.46 -13.78
C VAL A 6 1.65 35.93 -13.91
N GLU A 7 2.61 36.79 -14.19
CA GLU A 7 2.35 38.18 -14.54
C GLU A 7 1.69 38.25 -15.94
N GLN A 8 0.63 39.01 -16.04
CA GLN A 8 -0.06 39.19 -17.33
C GLN A 8 0.76 40.17 -18.16
N GLU A 9 1.39 39.66 -19.21
CA GLU A 9 2.06 40.54 -20.19
C GLU A 9 1.02 41.27 -21.04
N ALA A 10 1.27 42.54 -21.30
CA ALA A 10 0.35 43.38 -22.08
C ALA A 10 0.13 42.86 -23.51
N ASN A 11 1.05 42.04 -24.02
CA ASN A 11 1.01 41.48 -25.36
C ASN A 11 0.43 40.06 -25.47
N ASP A 12 0.22 39.35 -24.30
CA ASP A 12 -0.36 38.04 -24.29
C ASP A 12 -1.37 37.84 -23.12
N PRO A 13 -2.64 38.19 -23.33
CA PRO A 13 -3.68 38.05 -22.31
C PRO A 13 -3.98 36.58 -21.98
N TYR A 14 -3.47 35.63 -22.76
CA TYR A 14 -3.70 34.19 -22.61
C TYR A 14 -2.49 33.42 -22.06
N ILE A 15 -1.40 34.09 -21.68
CA ILE A 15 -0.14 33.47 -21.24
C ILE A 15 -0.34 32.40 -20.15
N ARG A 16 -1.26 32.63 -19.22
CA ARG A 16 -1.62 31.63 -18.18
C ARG A 16 -2.18 30.33 -18.75
N PHE A 17 -2.95 30.41 -19.84
CA PHE A 17 -3.51 29.22 -20.50
C PHE A 17 -2.43 28.49 -21.27
N SER A 18 -1.55 29.21 -21.97
CA SER A 18 -0.42 28.65 -22.71
C SER A 18 0.54 27.92 -21.77
N LEU A 19 0.89 28.53 -20.61
CA LEU A 19 1.73 27.91 -19.60
C LEU A 19 1.04 26.69 -18.95
N THR A 20 -0.26 26.77 -18.66
CA THR A 20 -1.01 25.64 -18.14
C THR A 20 -1.02 24.48 -19.13
N SER A 21 -1.28 24.76 -20.42
CA SER A 21 -1.28 23.76 -21.48
C SER A 21 0.10 23.11 -21.64
N SER A 22 1.16 23.90 -21.60
CA SER A 22 2.55 23.42 -21.68
C SER A 22 2.89 22.52 -20.50
N LEU A 23 2.48 22.90 -19.28
CA LEU A 23 2.68 22.07 -18.10
C LEU A 23 1.91 20.73 -18.18
N MET A 24 0.65 20.76 -18.61
CA MET A 24 -0.16 19.57 -18.83
C MET A 24 0.46 18.64 -19.86
N SER A 25 0.93 19.21 -20.99
CA SER A 25 1.64 18.47 -22.03
C SER A 25 2.93 17.84 -21.51
N TYR A 26 3.70 18.60 -20.73
CA TYR A 26 4.93 18.08 -20.10
C TYR A 26 4.62 16.89 -19.19
N VAL A 27 3.62 17.01 -18.31
CA VAL A 27 3.22 15.90 -17.41
C VAL A 27 2.78 14.67 -18.21
N SER A 28 1.90 14.85 -19.21
CA SER A 28 1.40 13.71 -20.01
C SER A 28 2.46 13.02 -20.85
N GLN A 29 3.51 13.73 -21.24
CA GLN A 29 4.61 13.18 -22.06
C GLN A 29 5.71 12.54 -21.19
N ASN A 30 5.85 12.93 -19.94
CA ASN A 30 6.97 12.51 -19.09
C ASN A 30 6.56 11.59 -17.93
N PHE A 31 5.27 11.46 -17.63
CA PHE A 31 4.80 10.67 -16.51
C PHE A 31 3.71 9.68 -16.94
N VAL A 32 3.72 8.52 -16.31
CA VAL A 32 2.75 7.44 -16.52
C VAL A 32 2.20 6.96 -15.19
N GLN A 33 0.96 6.53 -15.22
CA GLN A 33 0.31 5.89 -14.09
C GLN A 33 0.58 4.38 -14.15
N THR A 34 1.19 3.84 -13.09
CA THR A 34 1.54 2.43 -12.98
C THR A 34 0.78 1.78 -11.83
N VAL A 35 0.12 0.65 -12.11
CA VAL A 35 -0.53 -0.18 -11.08
C VAL A 35 0.51 -1.17 -10.55
N LEU A 36 0.91 -1.03 -9.29
CA LEU A 36 1.90 -1.90 -8.63
C LEU A 36 1.28 -3.20 -8.13
N VAL A 37 0.06 -3.11 -7.58
CA VAL A 37 -0.72 -4.25 -7.06
C VAL A 37 -2.18 -3.98 -7.34
N GLN A 38 -2.91 -4.98 -7.84
CA GLN A 38 -4.35 -4.84 -8.11
C GLN A 38 -5.17 -5.13 -6.84
N LYS A 39 -6.35 -4.53 -6.77
CA LYS A 39 -7.33 -4.82 -5.71
C LYS A 39 -7.61 -6.32 -5.58
N GLY A 40 -7.48 -6.84 -4.35
CA GLY A 40 -7.69 -8.25 -4.06
C GLY A 40 -6.50 -9.15 -4.38
N GLU A 41 -5.43 -8.62 -4.96
CA GLU A 41 -4.20 -9.36 -5.20
C GLU A 41 -3.45 -9.61 -3.90
N ALA A 42 -2.93 -10.83 -3.74
CA ALA A 42 -2.16 -11.25 -2.58
C ALA A 42 -0.69 -10.83 -2.72
N TYR A 43 -0.18 -10.13 -1.72
CA TYR A 43 1.24 -9.81 -1.67
C TYR A 43 1.98 -10.87 -0.83
N LYS A 44 2.85 -11.66 -1.46
CA LYS A 44 3.49 -12.84 -0.82
C LYS A 44 4.22 -12.52 0.48
N SER A 45 4.83 -11.35 0.59
CA SER A 45 5.54 -10.92 1.79
C SER A 45 4.64 -10.34 2.88
N SER A 46 3.30 -10.35 2.71
CA SER A 46 2.31 -9.85 3.66
C SER A 46 1.69 -10.97 4.52
N GLN A 47 2.45 -12.02 4.80
CA GLN A 47 1.99 -13.10 5.68
C GLN A 47 1.96 -12.63 7.14
N VAL A 48 0.84 -12.86 7.82
CA VAL A 48 0.63 -12.57 9.24
C VAL A 48 0.25 -13.82 10.02
N ASN A 49 0.56 -13.85 11.31
CA ASN A 49 0.19 -14.93 12.21
C ASN A 49 -1.24 -14.77 12.71
N ILE A 50 -1.95 -15.89 12.82
CA ILE A 50 -3.33 -15.94 13.30
C ILE A 50 -3.41 -16.85 14.52
N LYS A 51 -3.78 -16.26 15.65
CA LYS A 51 -4.06 -16.99 16.89
C LYS A 51 -5.47 -17.57 16.84
N ASP A 52 -5.61 -18.82 17.32
CA ASP A 52 -6.88 -19.57 17.41
C ASP A 52 -7.64 -19.73 16.08
N GLY A 53 -6.96 -19.52 14.95
CA GLY A 53 -7.54 -19.76 13.63
C GLY A 53 -7.48 -21.21 13.18
N LYS A 54 -8.37 -21.60 12.26
CA LYS A 54 -8.24 -22.89 11.55
C LYS A 54 -6.89 -22.98 10.82
N GLN A 55 -6.41 -21.85 10.30
CA GLN A 55 -5.08 -21.67 9.74
C GLN A 55 -4.27 -20.78 10.68
N ASN A 56 -2.99 -21.08 10.83
CA ASN A 56 -2.10 -20.35 11.73
C ASN A 56 -1.54 -19.06 11.08
N THR A 57 -1.72 -18.93 9.76
CA THR A 57 -1.25 -17.78 8.99
C THR A 57 -2.27 -17.38 7.92
N GLU A 58 -2.25 -16.12 7.53
CA GLU A 58 -3.02 -15.58 6.41
C GLU A 58 -2.12 -14.64 5.60
N VAL A 59 -2.34 -14.59 4.29
CA VAL A 59 -1.66 -13.64 3.39
C VAL A 59 -2.62 -12.50 3.11
N ALA A 60 -2.17 -11.27 3.34
CA ALA A 60 -2.97 -10.09 3.07
C ALA A 60 -3.18 -9.87 1.57
N VAL A 61 -4.32 -9.28 1.24
CA VAL A 61 -4.64 -8.82 -0.11
C VAL A 61 -4.83 -7.30 -0.11
N ALA A 62 -4.57 -6.68 -1.25
CA ALA A 62 -4.75 -5.25 -1.43
C ALA A 62 -6.23 -4.85 -1.32
N SER A 63 -6.54 -3.82 -0.53
CA SER A 63 -7.90 -3.30 -0.35
C SER A 63 -8.40 -2.55 -1.58
N GLU A 64 -7.49 -1.99 -2.36
CA GLU A 64 -7.72 -1.21 -3.58
C GLU A 64 -6.52 -1.35 -4.52
N ASP A 65 -6.62 -0.80 -5.75
CA ASP A 65 -5.48 -0.76 -6.67
C ASP A 65 -4.39 0.16 -6.11
N PHE A 66 -3.18 -0.36 -6.00
CA PHE A 66 -2.03 0.44 -5.59
C PHE A 66 -1.41 1.10 -6.82
N VAL A 67 -1.71 2.36 -7.00
CA VAL A 67 -1.32 3.12 -8.17
C VAL A 67 -0.32 4.20 -7.79
N ILE A 68 0.74 4.32 -8.57
CA ILE A 68 1.74 5.39 -8.46
C ILE A 68 1.86 6.13 -9.79
N ILE A 69 2.48 7.31 -9.73
CA ILE A 69 2.86 8.09 -10.90
C ILE A 69 4.37 8.03 -11.03
N GLU A 70 4.87 7.50 -12.14
CA GLU A 70 6.28 7.35 -12.42
C GLU A 70 6.70 8.22 -13.60
N ARG A 71 7.98 8.59 -13.64
CA ARG A 71 8.57 9.21 -14.81
C ARG A 71 8.83 8.15 -15.89
N ILE A 72 8.43 8.43 -17.14
CA ILE A 72 8.71 7.55 -18.27
C ILE A 72 10.22 7.38 -18.44
N GLY A 73 10.67 6.12 -18.53
CA GLY A 73 12.08 5.77 -18.63
C GLY A 73 12.83 5.63 -17.30
N ASN A 74 12.20 5.94 -16.17
CA ASN A 74 12.72 5.63 -14.85
C ASN A 74 12.08 4.34 -14.34
N GLN A 75 12.53 3.19 -14.86
CA GLN A 75 12.05 1.87 -14.44
C GLN A 75 12.87 1.33 -13.27
N ALA A 76 13.05 2.14 -12.24
CA ALA A 76 13.61 1.62 -10.99
C ALA A 76 12.66 0.54 -10.45
N GLU A 77 13.21 -0.61 -10.08
CA GLU A 77 12.43 -1.72 -9.53
C GLU A 77 11.66 -1.27 -8.30
N ALA A 78 10.33 -1.32 -8.39
CA ALA A 78 9.44 -0.87 -7.33
C ALA A 78 9.70 -1.67 -6.04
N LYS A 79 10.11 -0.98 -4.97
CA LYS A 79 10.31 -1.60 -3.66
C LYS A 79 9.06 -1.42 -2.83
N LEU A 80 8.38 -2.54 -2.55
CA LEU A 80 7.20 -2.57 -1.70
C LEU A 80 7.58 -3.13 -0.31
N LYS A 81 7.13 -2.43 0.73
CA LYS A 81 7.31 -2.86 2.12
C LYS A 81 5.96 -3.06 2.78
N PHE A 82 5.71 -4.27 3.24
CA PHE A 82 4.56 -4.57 4.09
C PHE A 82 4.90 -4.32 5.56
N SER A 83 3.97 -3.70 6.29
CA SER A 83 4.02 -3.51 7.73
C SER A 83 2.71 -4.00 8.33
N ALA A 84 2.75 -5.06 9.11
CA ALA A 84 1.57 -5.55 9.83
C ALA A 84 1.21 -4.57 10.97
N GLU A 85 -0.09 -4.37 11.21
CA GLU A 85 -0.59 -3.53 12.30
C GLU A 85 -0.29 -4.16 13.67
N HIS A 86 -0.37 -5.49 13.73
CA HIS A 86 -0.06 -6.27 14.93
C HIS A 86 0.84 -7.47 14.59
N PRO A 87 1.67 -7.95 15.53
CA PRO A 87 2.51 -9.13 15.32
C PRO A 87 1.70 -10.42 15.16
N GLU A 88 0.49 -10.48 15.73
CA GLU A 88 -0.44 -11.60 15.65
C GLU A 88 -1.89 -11.08 15.67
N PHE A 89 -2.78 -11.74 14.93
CA PHE A 89 -4.20 -11.42 14.85
C PHE A 89 -5.04 -12.54 15.44
N GLN A 90 -6.15 -12.18 16.09
CA GLN A 90 -7.04 -13.14 16.77
C GLN A 90 -8.21 -13.56 15.85
N ALA A 91 -8.36 -14.87 15.63
CA ALA A 91 -9.57 -15.38 14.98
C ALA A 91 -10.80 -15.40 15.95
N PRO A 92 -12.03 -15.23 15.42
CA PRO A 92 -12.39 -15.12 14.00
C PRO A 92 -12.24 -13.71 13.44
N MET A 93 -11.91 -13.60 12.14
CA MET A 93 -11.85 -12.32 11.42
C MET A 93 -12.76 -12.35 10.21
N LYS A 94 -13.37 -11.21 9.89
CA LYS A 94 -14.19 -11.07 8.69
C LYS A 94 -13.30 -10.85 7.46
N LYS A 95 -13.78 -11.20 6.27
CA LYS A 95 -13.18 -10.75 5.01
C LYS A 95 -13.13 -9.22 4.98
N GLY A 96 -12.00 -8.65 4.55
CA GLY A 96 -11.81 -7.20 4.48
C GLY A 96 -11.38 -6.57 5.82
N THR A 97 -11.05 -7.36 6.86
CA THR A 97 -10.44 -6.84 8.08
C THR A 97 -9.04 -6.34 7.77
N GLU A 98 -8.72 -5.11 8.14
CA GLU A 98 -7.40 -4.52 7.98
C GLU A 98 -6.38 -5.25 8.85
N ILE A 99 -5.23 -5.56 8.27
CA ILE A 99 -4.14 -6.30 8.93
C ILE A 99 -2.77 -5.67 8.73
N GLY A 100 -2.70 -4.60 7.94
CA GLY A 100 -1.45 -3.88 7.75
C GLY A 100 -1.50 -2.91 6.58
N THR A 101 -0.34 -2.36 6.28
CA THR A 101 -0.14 -1.36 5.24
C THR A 101 0.96 -1.80 4.29
N LEU A 102 0.73 -1.64 3.00
CA LEU A 102 1.74 -1.81 1.95
C LEU A 102 2.20 -0.43 1.48
N THR A 103 3.49 -0.15 1.64
CA THR A 103 4.10 1.14 1.34
C THR A 103 5.05 0.99 0.16
N TYR A 104 5.00 1.92 -0.78
CA TYR A 104 5.97 2.06 -1.86
C TYR A 104 7.20 2.83 -1.35
N ILE A 105 8.36 2.23 -1.49
CA ILE A 105 9.65 2.88 -1.19
C ILE A 105 10.21 3.35 -2.52
N ASP A 106 10.15 4.65 -2.77
CA ASP A 106 10.72 5.25 -3.97
C ASP A 106 12.26 5.26 -3.85
N PRO A 107 12.96 4.54 -4.74
CA PRO A 107 14.43 4.52 -4.70
C PRO A 107 15.07 5.82 -5.19
N GLU A 108 14.36 6.60 -6.02
CA GLU A 108 14.85 7.82 -6.66
C GLU A 108 13.77 8.91 -6.67
N PRO A 109 13.43 9.48 -5.49
CA PRO A 109 12.38 10.47 -5.40
C PRO A 109 12.71 11.72 -6.21
N ILE A 110 11.71 12.24 -6.92
CA ILE A 110 11.85 13.46 -7.73
C ILE A 110 11.87 14.68 -6.80
N GLY A 111 12.89 15.53 -6.95
CA GLY A 111 13.02 16.77 -6.18
C GLY A 111 13.19 16.50 -4.68
N GLN A 112 12.28 17.05 -3.86
CA GLN A 112 12.29 16.86 -2.42
C GLN A 112 11.47 15.63 -1.95
N GLY A 113 11.02 14.80 -2.90
CA GLY A 113 10.21 13.63 -2.60
C GLY A 113 8.72 13.95 -2.44
N TYR A 114 8.04 13.20 -1.56
CA TYR A 114 6.60 13.31 -1.35
C TYR A 114 6.24 14.43 -0.38
N LEU A 115 5.06 15.03 -0.57
CA LEU A 115 4.51 16.01 0.35
C LEU A 115 4.40 15.39 1.76
N GLU A 116 4.77 16.19 2.77
CA GLU A 116 4.79 15.77 4.18
C GLU A 116 5.68 14.54 4.47
N ASN A 117 6.61 14.18 3.57
CA ASN A 117 7.43 12.97 3.66
C ASN A 117 6.62 11.67 3.76
N LYS A 118 5.35 11.69 3.37
CA LYS A 118 4.50 10.51 3.34
C LYS A 118 4.67 9.76 2.03
N GLN A 119 5.19 8.56 2.12
CA GLN A 119 5.26 7.64 0.98
C GLN A 119 3.86 7.13 0.62
N PRO A 120 3.58 6.89 -0.68
CA PRO A 120 2.33 6.25 -1.09
C PRO A 120 2.15 4.90 -0.40
N SER A 121 0.95 4.65 0.09
CA SER A 121 0.62 3.41 0.79
C SER A 121 -0.85 3.07 0.65
N ILE A 122 -1.18 1.78 0.74
CA ILE A 122 -2.54 1.27 0.77
C ILE A 122 -2.74 0.34 1.96
N SER A 123 -4.00 0.18 2.41
CA SER A 123 -4.35 -0.82 3.40
C SER A 123 -4.33 -2.22 2.81
N MET A 124 -3.82 -3.16 3.59
CA MET A 124 -3.83 -4.59 3.30
C MET A 124 -4.83 -5.29 4.22
N VAL A 125 -5.69 -6.12 3.63
CA VAL A 125 -6.83 -6.71 4.32
C VAL A 125 -6.87 -8.23 4.18
N THR A 126 -7.68 -8.91 5.01
CA THR A 126 -7.96 -10.35 4.84
C THR A 126 -8.74 -10.61 3.56
N GLY A 127 -8.22 -11.49 2.70
CA GLY A 127 -8.86 -11.87 1.42
C GLY A 127 -10.12 -12.73 1.59
N LYS A 128 -10.24 -13.42 2.73
CA LYS A 128 -11.36 -14.30 3.08
C LYS A 128 -11.68 -14.19 4.58
N LYS A 129 -12.82 -14.79 4.97
CA LYS A 129 -13.15 -14.98 6.38
C LYS A 129 -12.15 -15.95 7.02
N VAL A 130 -11.55 -15.55 8.13
CA VAL A 130 -10.72 -16.43 8.97
C VAL A 130 -11.59 -17.01 10.08
N GLU A 131 -11.79 -18.32 10.06
CA GLU A 131 -12.63 -18.98 11.05
C GLU A 131 -11.81 -19.40 12.26
N LYS A 132 -12.49 -19.41 13.42
CA LYS A 132 -11.89 -19.93 14.66
C LYS A 132 -11.68 -21.44 14.55
N ALA A 133 -10.58 -21.93 15.10
CA ALA A 133 -10.29 -23.37 15.21
C ALA A 133 -11.30 -24.07 16.15
N ILE A 134 -11.44 -25.38 15.97
CA ILE A 134 -12.21 -26.23 16.88
C ILE A 134 -11.56 -26.19 18.28
N PHE A 135 -12.37 -26.18 19.33
CA PHE A 135 -11.96 -26.06 20.73
C PHE A 135 -10.75 -26.93 21.11
N PHE A 136 -10.67 -28.14 20.64
CA PHE A 136 -9.56 -29.08 20.92
C PHE A 136 -8.21 -28.56 20.39
N LYS A 137 -8.17 -27.93 19.19
CA LYS A 137 -6.95 -27.34 18.63
C LYS A 137 -6.50 -26.10 19.41
N VAL A 138 -7.45 -25.30 19.87
CA VAL A 138 -7.15 -24.11 20.70
C VAL A 138 -6.52 -24.56 22.01
N TRP A 139 -7.13 -25.51 22.71
CA TRP A 139 -6.62 -26.08 23.98
C TRP A 139 -5.22 -26.68 23.83
N TRP A 140 -4.99 -27.45 22.74
CA TRP A 140 -3.67 -28.03 22.45
C TRP A 140 -2.61 -26.96 22.19
N ASN A 141 -2.92 -25.92 21.43
CA ASN A 141 -2.01 -24.82 21.14
C ASN A 141 -1.66 -24.05 22.44
N ASP A 142 -2.64 -23.80 23.29
CA ASP A 142 -2.42 -23.13 24.59
C ASP A 142 -1.57 -24.00 25.53
N PHE A 143 -1.78 -25.30 25.53
CA PHE A 143 -0.94 -26.25 26.28
C PHE A 143 0.53 -26.22 25.79
N VAL A 144 0.75 -26.29 24.49
CA VAL A 144 2.10 -26.23 23.89
C VAL A 144 2.79 -24.90 24.21
N ARG A 145 2.07 -23.78 24.13
CA ARG A 145 2.63 -22.46 24.52
C ARG A 145 3.01 -22.45 26.00
N PHE A 146 2.15 -22.91 26.86
CA PHE A 146 2.41 -23.00 28.29
C PHE A 146 3.67 -23.83 28.60
N VAL A 147 3.86 -24.94 27.91
CA VAL A 147 5.07 -25.78 28.06
C VAL A 147 6.31 -25.07 27.59
N ASN A 148 6.26 -24.37 26.42
CA ASN A 148 7.41 -23.65 25.86
C ASN A 148 7.79 -22.39 26.63
N GLU A 149 6.86 -21.79 27.39
CA GLU A 149 7.13 -20.60 28.21
C GLU A 149 7.68 -20.96 29.62
N LYS A 150 7.47 -22.19 30.07
CA LYS A 150 7.83 -22.61 31.42
C LYS A 150 8.96 -23.64 31.52
N LEU A 151 9.42 -24.16 30.39
CA LEU A 151 10.59 -25.05 30.25
C LEU A 151 11.70 -24.38 29.46
#